data_5c4bb77e39523b135d62fb6479f88e60
#
_entry.id   5c4bb77e39523b135d62fb6479f88e60
#
_cell.length_a   1.000
_cell.length_b   1.000
_cell.length_c   1.000
_cell.angle_alpha   90.00
_cell.angle_beta   90.00
_cell.angle_gamma   90.00
#
_symmetry.space_group_name_H-M   'P 1'
#
loop_
_entity.id
_entity.type
_entity.pdbx_description
1 polymer ?
#
loop_
_entity_poly.entity_id
_entity_poly.type
_entity_poly.pdbx_seq_one_letter_code
_entity_poly.pdbx_strand_id
1 'polypeptide(L)'
;MLTQNDVIYFVVTDRFYNGDSDNDQDVNLTNPRAFHGGDFAGLKKKIPYFQTLGITALWLTPVYLNIHDFFDSAGYHGYWAIDFERVDPHL
;
A
#
# COMPACT_ATOMS: atom_id res chain seq x y z
N MET A 1 -4.53 15.26 16.26
CA MET A 1 -3.46 14.52 16.97
C MET A 1 -4.00 13.19 17.46
N LEU A 2 -3.21 12.14 17.35
CA LEU A 2 -3.59 10.82 17.87
C LEU A 2 -3.62 10.84 19.41
N THR A 3 -4.58 10.12 19.97
CA THR A 3 -4.76 9.98 21.41
C THR A 3 -4.88 8.50 21.78
N GLN A 4 -4.93 8.21 23.08
CA GLN A 4 -5.15 6.85 23.58
C GLN A 4 -6.52 6.27 23.18
N ASN A 5 -7.45 7.09 22.69
CA ASN A 5 -8.77 6.65 22.24
C ASN A 5 -8.78 6.28 20.74
N ASP A 6 -7.70 6.52 20.03
CA ASP A 6 -7.62 6.18 18.61
C ASP A 6 -7.40 4.69 18.42
N VAL A 7 -7.98 4.17 17.36
CA VAL A 7 -7.80 2.78 16.91
C VAL A 7 -7.08 2.80 15.59
N ILE A 8 -5.85 2.28 15.59
CA ILE A 8 -4.96 2.30 14.42
C ILE A 8 -5.04 0.96 13.70
N TYR A 9 -5.21 1.02 12.37
CA TYR A 9 -5.14 -0.14 11.50
C TYR A 9 -3.86 -0.03 10.66
N PHE A 10 -2.93 -0.96 10.80
CA PHE A 10 -1.72 -0.99 10.00
C PHE A 10 -2.00 -1.67 8.66
N VAL A 11 -1.62 -1.02 7.57
CA VAL A 11 -1.89 -1.51 6.21
C VAL A 11 -0.58 -1.66 5.44
N VAL A 12 -0.32 -2.85 4.92
CA VAL A 12 0.63 -3.05 3.82
C VAL A 12 -0.14 -2.74 2.54
N THR A 13 0.00 -1.53 2.01
CA THR A 13 -0.88 -0.99 0.98
C THR A 13 -0.96 -1.90 -0.24
N ASP A 14 0.17 -2.37 -0.75
CA ASP A 14 0.23 -3.27 -1.91
C ASP A 14 -0.59 -4.54 -1.72
N ARG A 15 -0.75 -5.00 -0.50
CA ARG A 15 -1.38 -6.30 -0.18
C ARG A 15 -2.83 -6.15 0.27
N PHE A 16 -3.37 -4.94 0.32
CA PHE A 16 -4.67 -4.72 0.94
C PHE A 16 -5.83 -4.85 -0.07
N TYR A 17 -5.93 -3.96 -1.04
CA TYR A 17 -7.01 -4.00 -2.03
C TYR A 17 -6.63 -3.25 -3.30
N ASN A 18 -6.74 -3.91 -4.45
CA ASN A 18 -6.52 -3.31 -5.76
C ASN A 18 -7.77 -2.54 -6.19
N GLY A 19 -7.69 -1.22 -6.24
CA GLY A 19 -8.81 -0.36 -6.62
C GLY A 19 -8.70 0.21 -8.02
N ASP A 20 -7.50 0.18 -8.63
CA ASP A 20 -7.23 0.74 -9.95
C ASP A 20 -6.28 -0.17 -10.72
N SER A 21 -6.81 -0.85 -11.74
CA SER A 21 -5.99 -1.75 -12.55
C SER A 21 -5.04 -1.02 -13.51
N ASP A 22 -5.18 0.29 -13.68
CA ASP A 22 -4.32 1.07 -14.58
C ASP A 22 -2.93 1.29 -14.01
N ASN A 23 -2.71 1.04 -12.72
CA ASN A 23 -1.41 1.14 -12.06
C ASN A 23 -0.77 -0.22 -11.74
N ASP A 24 -1.24 -1.30 -12.35
CA ASP A 24 -0.82 -2.67 -12.08
C ASP A 24 0.42 -3.13 -12.87
N GLN A 25 1.37 -2.23 -13.13
CA GLN A 25 2.64 -2.61 -13.76
C GLN A 25 3.36 -3.65 -12.89
N ASP A 26 3.87 -4.68 -13.52
CA ASP A 26 4.68 -5.72 -12.86
C ASP A 26 3.95 -6.47 -11.74
N VAL A 27 2.62 -6.43 -11.70
CA VAL A 27 1.84 -7.23 -10.76
C VAL A 27 1.95 -8.70 -11.11
N ASN A 28 2.31 -9.51 -10.11
CA ASN A 28 2.39 -10.96 -10.26
C ASN A 28 1.91 -11.62 -8.96
N LEU A 29 0.66 -12.05 -8.96
CA LEU A 29 0.02 -12.62 -7.78
C LEU A 29 0.59 -13.98 -7.37
N THR A 30 1.34 -14.63 -8.24
CA THR A 30 1.95 -15.94 -7.94
C THR A 30 3.33 -15.81 -7.31
N ASN A 31 3.94 -14.62 -7.34
CA ASN A 31 5.22 -14.36 -6.71
C ASN A 31 5.00 -13.54 -5.42
N PRO A 32 5.26 -14.10 -4.23
CA PRO A 32 5.05 -13.39 -2.96
C PRO A 32 5.95 -12.17 -2.78
N ARG A 33 6.99 -12.02 -3.59
CA ARG A 33 7.93 -10.89 -3.55
C ARG A 33 7.68 -9.84 -4.63
N ALA A 34 6.65 -10.01 -5.46
CA ALA A 34 6.24 -9.05 -6.47
C ALA A 34 5.18 -8.08 -5.94
N PHE A 35 4.88 -7.04 -6.71
CA PHE A 35 3.70 -6.22 -6.48
C PHE A 35 2.43 -7.05 -6.65
N HIS A 36 1.43 -6.81 -5.80
CA HIS A 36 0.12 -7.48 -5.88
C HIS A 36 -1.02 -6.50 -6.18
N GLY A 37 -0.75 -5.22 -6.34
CA GLY A 37 -1.67 -4.26 -6.92
C GLY A 37 -2.52 -3.46 -5.94
N GLY A 38 -2.37 -3.64 -4.63
CA GLY A 38 -3.04 -2.77 -3.66
C GLY A 38 -2.58 -1.32 -3.81
N ASP A 39 -3.51 -0.38 -3.71
CA ASP A 39 -3.26 1.03 -4.02
C ASP A 39 -4.15 1.97 -3.20
N PHE A 40 -3.96 3.29 -3.36
CA PHE A 40 -4.76 4.30 -2.68
C PHE A 40 -6.23 4.25 -3.10
N ALA A 41 -6.51 3.97 -4.36
CA ALA A 41 -7.89 3.79 -4.82
C ALA A 41 -8.57 2.64 -4.07
N GLY A 42 -7.84 1.56 -3.82
CA GLY A 42 -8.31 0.43 -3.03
C GLY A 42 -8.57 0.78 -1.58
N LEU A 43 -7.66 1.55 -0.95
CA LEU A 43 -7.88 2.05 0.40
C LEU A 43 -9.13 2.91 0.48
N LYS A 44 -9.32 3.81 -0.47
CA LYS A 44 -10.47 4.69 -0.54
C LYS A 44 -11.77 3.89 -0.66
N LYS A 45 -11.79 2.86 -1.48
CA LYS A 45 -12.97 1.99 -1.63
C LYS A 45 -13.32 1.24 -0.35
N LYS A 46 -12.35 1.01 0.53
CA LYS A 46 -12.53 0.27 1.77
C LYS A 46 -12.72 1.15 3.02
N ILE A 47 -12.90 2.46 2.85
CA ILE A 47 -13.22 3.34 3.98
C ILE A 47 -14.45 2.85 4.76
N PRO A 48 -15.57 2.42 4.14
CA PRO A 48 -16.71 1.89 4.90
C PRO A 48 -16.36 0.66 5.75
N TYR A 49 -15.46 -0.20 5.27
CA TYR A 49 -14.95 -1.35 6.05
C TYR A 49 -14.23 -0.87 7.31
N PHE A 50 -13.33 0.11 7.20
CA PHE A 50 -12.63 0.68 8.35
C PHE A 50 -13.60 1.32 9.33
N GLN A 51 -14.61 2.04 8.84
CA GLN A 51 -15.64 2.65 9.68
C GLN A 51 -16.42 1.60 10.48
N THR A 52 -16.79 0.50 9.84
CA THR A 52 -17.49 -0.62 10.51
C THR A 52 -16.65 -1.23 11.62
N LEU A 53 -15.32 -1.28 11.45
CA LEU A 53 -14.39 -1.78 12.48
C LEU A 53 -14.13 -0.75 13.59
N GLY A 54 -14.57 0.50 13.44
CA GLY A 54 -14.27 1.57 14.37
C GLY A 54 -12.85 2.12 14.29
N ILE A 55 -12.20 1.96 13.13
CA ILE A 55 -10.84 2.47 12.89
C ILE A 55 -10.87 4.00 12.79
N THR A 56 -9.96 4.68 13.47
CA THR A 56 -9.86 6.14 13.45
C THR A 56 -8.60 6.66 12.76
N ALA A 57 -7.62 5.81 12.54
CA ALA A 57 -6.39 6.18 11.87
C ALA A 57 -5.82 5.00 11.08
N LEU A 58 -5.22 5.29 9.93
CA LEU A 58 -4.50 4.29 9.13
C LEU A 58 -3.00 4.54 9.26
N TRP A 59 -2.26 3.47 9.52
CA TRP A 59 -0.81 3.46 9.44
C TRP A 59 -0.42 2.71 8.16
N LEU A 60 0.01 3.45 7.15
CA LEU A 60 0.39 2.87 5.86
C LEU A 60 1.87 2.52 5.82
N THR A 61 2.23 1.49 5.06
CA THR A 61 3.62 1.30 4.65
C THR A 61 4.08 2.51 3.84
N PRO A 62 5.41 2.77 3.75
CA PRO A 62 5.91 3.96 3.04
C PRO A 62 5.40 4.03 1.61
N VAL A 63 5.20 5.26 1.12
CA VAL A 63 4.52 5.53 -0.15
C VAL A 63 5.45 6.04 -1.25
N TYR A 64 6.74 6.16 -0.96
CA TYR A 64 7.72 6.72 -1.88
C TYR A 64 8.05 5.78 -3.04
N LEU A 65 8.59 6.33 -4.12
CA LEU A 65 9.09 5.53 -5.24
C LEU A 65 10.12 4.51 -4.74
N ASN A 66 9.86 3.24 -5.01
CA ASN A 66 10.66 2.12 -4.55
C ASN A 66 11.38 1.42 -5.71
N ILE A 67 12.34 0.58 -5.37
CA ILE A 67 12.94 -0.34 -6.33
C ILE A 67 11.84 -1.29 -6.83
N HIS A 68 11.66 -1.35 -8.16
CA HIS A 68 10.63 -2.20 -8.75
C HIS A 68 11.15 -3.59 -9.12
N ASP A 69 12.47 -3.73 -9.32
CA ASP A 69 13.07 -5.01 -9.69
C ASP A 69 14.43 -5.15 -9.02
N PHE A 70 14.55 -6.11 -8.13
CA PHE A 70 15.79 -6.40 -7.40
C PHE A 70 15.86 -7.90 -7.10
N PHE A 71 16.62 -8.65 -7.93
CA PHE A 71 16.78 -10.09 -7.76
C PHE A 71 15.45 -10.82 -7.58
N ASP A 72 14.54 -10.68 -8.54
CA ASP A 72 13.23 -11.32 -8.51
C ASP A 72 12.34 -10.85 -7.36
N SER A 73 12.63 -9.70 -6.78
CA SER A 73 11.84 -9.06 -5.74
C SER A 73 11.53 -7.62 -6.12
N ALA A 74 10.41 -7.11 -5.62
CA ALA A 74 10.03 -5.72 -5.79
C ALA A 74 9.86 -5.06 -4.41
N GLY A 75 10.01 -3.74 -4.36
CA GLY A 75 9.80 -2.97 -3.13
C GLY A 75 8.33 -2.76 -2.80
N TYR A 76 7.51 -3.80 -2.89
CA TYR A 76 6.07 -3.72 -2.65
C TYR A 76 5.73 -3.19 -1.26
N HIS A 77 6.61 -3.41 -0.30
CA HIS A 77 6.44 -2.99 1.11
C HIS A 77 6.72 -1.50 1.34
N GLY A 78 7.32 -0.81 0.37
CA GLY A 78 7.63 0.61 0.48
C GLY A 78 8.93 0.97 1.20
N TYR A 79 9.69 -0.02 1.69
CA TYR A 79 10.89 0.24 2.51
C TYR A 79 12.20 0.31 1.71
N TRP A 80 12.15 0.18 0.39
CA TRP A 80 13.31 0.30 -0.49
C TRP A 80 13.22 1.58 -1.35
N ALA A 81 12.93 2.70 -0.70
CA ALA A 81 12.74 3.97 -1.38
C ALA A 81 14.00 4.44 -2.12
N ILE A 82 13.84 4.88 -3.35
CA ILE A 82 14.90 5.46 -4.18
C ILE A 82 14.66 6.95 -4.47
N ASP A 83 13.48 7.46 -4.20
CA ASP A 83 13.16 8.88 -4.34
C ASP A 83 12.09 9.27 -3.32
N PHE A 84 12.48 10.08 -2.34
CA PHE A 84 11.59 10.53 -1.26
C PHE A 84 10.70 11.72 -1.66
N GLU A 85 10.84 12.23 -2.88
CA GLU A 85 10.03 13.34 -3.38
C GLU A 85 8.93 12.88 -4.34
N ARG A 86 8.79 11.58 -4.55
CA ARG A 86 7.82 11.00 -5.48
C ARG A 86 7.04 9.85 -4.82
N VAL A 87 5.75 9.78 -5.12
CA VAL A 87 4.91 8.64 -4.76
C VAL A 87 5.15 7.52 -5.77
N ASP A 88 5.15 6.28 -5.29
CA ASP A 88 5.33 5.14 -6.18
C ASP A 88 4.14 5.04 -7.15
N PRO A 89 4.39 4.82 -8.44
CA PRO A 89 3.31 4.76 -9.43
C PRO A 89 2.36 3.56 -9.27
N HIS A 90 2.69 2.59 -8.42
CA HIS A 90 1.79 1.47 -8.10
C HIS A 90 0.69 1.84 -7.09
N LEU A 91 0.75 3.04 -6.50
CA LEU A 91 -0.17 3.47 -5.43
C LEU A 91 -1.27 4.45 -5.92
#